data_2deff04291595234d30b2c553418e29b
#
_entry.id   2deff04291595234d30b2c553418e29b
#
_cell.length_a   1.000
_cell.length_b   1.000
_cell.length_c   1.000
_cell.angle_alpha   90.00
_cell.angle_beta   90.00
_cell.angle_gamma   90.00
#
_symmetry.space_group_name_H-M   'P 1'
#
loop_
_entity.id
_entity.type
_entity.pdbx_description
1 polymer ?
#
loop_
_entity_poly.entity_id
_entity_poly.type
_entity_poly.pdbx_seq_one_letter_code
_entity_poly.pdbx_strand_id
1 'polypeptide(L)'
;MPAAQTVRHAELRADTAAHSVTTAFGGRFLGLPRTHLGAVRAPQPLPRGVGHWHYWWQAHYVDVLVDTGLRSRAPVAGSDPIVLAEQVVRTIRIRNGGRFTNSYFDDMAWLALAALRLDALPGPPRGNKPRHQGLRESLGRALRSGHTPDLGGGVWWNRSRNFKNTPATAPAALFFARTGERERAQELVDWLNAELLDPGTGLYYDGVRQSAAGAVLERAHFTYNQGPALGALLELGGEANLQRAAELIRATSRHLVADGGTGPLLRTHGSGDGGLFTGILCRYLAEAAAAPTLDSDSRRTAGVLVTELADRLWKGRAVRNNLAVFPSDPRSTADEGYPPGTGVELSTQLQAWMVLEAALRVVRLEADPQAD
;
A
#
# COMPACT_ATOMS: atom_id res chain seq x y z
N MET A 1 2.70 -26.13 -15.15
CA MET A 1 3.62 -26.50 -14.03
C MET A 1 2.81 -27.08 -12.88
N PRO A 2 3.30 -28.02 -12.07
CA PRO A 2 2.59 -28.42 -10.85
C PRO A 2 2.36 -27.22 -9.93
N ALA A 3 1.21 -27.16 -9.26
CA ALA A 3 0.83 -26.03 -8.39
C ALA A 3 1.91 -25.68 -7.36
N ALA A 4 2.50 -26.67 -6.69
CA ALA A 4 3.60 -26.48 -5.75
C ALA A 4 4.82 -25.79 -6.35
N GLN A 5 5.14 -26.03 -7.63
CA GLN A 5 6.26 -25.36 -8.30
C GLN A 5 5.94 -23.90 -8.61
N THR A 6 4.69 -23.59 -8.93
CA THR A 6 4.22 -22.22 -9.17
C THR A 6 4.30 -21.39 -7.89
N VAL A 7 3.83 -21.94 -6.75
CA VAL A 7 3.93 -21.30 -5.42
C VAL A 7 5.41 -21.04 -5.08
N ARG A 8 6.29 -22.04 -5.21
CA ARG A 8 7.71 -21.88 -4.91
C ARG A 8 8.40 -20.80 -5.76
N HIS A 9 8.02 -20.67 -7.03
CA HIS A 9 8.54 -19.58 -7.88
C HIS A 9 8.04 -18.21 -7.40
N ALA A 10 6.78 -18.09 -7.01
CA ALA A 10 6.24 -16.84 -6.47
C ALA A 10 6.92 -16.47 -5.13
N GLU A 11 7.19 -17.46 -4.27
CA GLU A 11 7.97 -17.27 -3.03
C GLU A 11 9.37 -16.73 -3.31
N LEU A 12 10.10 -17.35 -4.22
CA LEU A 12 11.45 -16.90 -4.61
C LEU A 12 11.44 -15.45 -5.11
N ARG A 13 10.42 -15.05 -5.89
CA ARG A 13 10.29 -13.68 -6.40
C ARG A 13 10.07 -12.68 -5.26
N ALA A 14 9.18 -12.99 -4.33
CA ALA A 14 8.90 -12.15 -3.16
C ALA A 14 10.14 -12.05 -2.23
N ASP A 15 10.84 -13.16 -1.99
CA ASP A 15 12.09 -13.18 -1.22
C ASP A 15 13.20 -12.35 -1.88
N THR A 16 13.34 -12.46 -3.20
CA THR A 16 14.31 -11.67 -3.97
C THR A 16 14.03 -10.18 -3.85
N ALA A 17 12.75 -9.77 -3.94
CA ALA A 17 12.37 -8.36 -3.79
C ALA A 17 12.62 -7.87 -2.36
N ALA A 18 12.17 -8.62 -1.36
CA ALA A 18 12.37 -8.30 0.05
C ALA A 18 13.86 -8.10 0.37
N HIS A 19 14.70 -9.04 -0.02
CA HIS A 19 16.15 -8.98 0.18
C HIS A 19 16.78 -7.78 -0.55
N SER A 20 16.43 -7.58 -1.82
CA SER A 20 17.05 -6.54 -2.66
C SER A 20 16.70 -5.14 -2.15
N VAL A 21 15.42 -4.89 -1.86
CA VAL A 21 14.96 -3.59 -1.39
C VAL A 21 15.53 -3.29 0.00
N THR A 22 15.45 -4.25 0.92
CA THR A 22 15.97 -4.05 2.29
C THR A 22 17.48 -3.83 2.29
N THR A 23 18.25 -4.55 1.46
CA THR A 23 19.71 -4.39 1.37
C THR A 23 20.10 -3.06 0.72
N ALA A 24 19.44 -2.68 -0.37
CA ALA A 24 19.80 -1.47 -1.11
C ALA A 24 19.42 -0.19 -0.37
N PHE A 25 18.24 -0.17 0.26
CA PHE A 25 17.66 1.05 0.85
C PHE A 25 17.67 1.07 2.37
N GLY A 26 17.54 -0.10 3.02
CA GLY A 26 17.42 -0.19 4.47
C GLY A 26 18.71 0.15 5.22
N GLY A 27 18.58 0.79 6.37
CA GLY A 27 19.73 1.05 7.24
C GLY A 27 19.37 1.72 8.55
N ARG A 28 20.33 1.70 9.49
CA ARG A 28 20.18 2.36 10.78
C ARG A 28 20.11 3.88 10.63
N PHE A 29 19.17 4.51 11.31
CA PHE A 29 19.09 5.95 11.40
C PHE A 29 20.28 6.50 12.20
N LEU A 30 21.16 7.27 11.57
CA LEU A 30 22.39 7.82 12.17
C LEU A 30 23.24 6.78 12.93
N GLY A 31 23.22 5.51 12.52
CA GLY A 31 23.95 4.45 13.21
C GLY A 31 23.32 3.99 14.54
N LEU A 32 22.22 4.59 14.98
CA LEU A 32 21.60 4.30 16.27
C LEU A 32 21.08 2.85 16.34
N PRO A 33 21.31 2.14 17.46
CA PRO A 33 20.83 0.77 17.61
C PRO A 33 19.28 0.70 17.66
N ARG A 34 18.73 -0.42 17.21
CA ARG A 34 17.29 -0.66 17.18
C ARG A 34 16.51 0.37 16.34
N THR A 35 17.14 0.95 15.32
CA THR A 35 16.52 1.82 14.33
C THR A 35 16.70 1.23 12.95
N HIS A 36 15.72 1.47 12.07
CA HIS A 36 15.77 1.09 10.65
C HIS A 36 14.94 2.08 9.84
N LEU A 37 15.42 2.49 8.67
CA LEU A 37 14.72 3.40 7.77
C LEU A 37 15.11 3.09 6.34
N GLY A 38 14.16 3.18 5.42
CA GLY A 38 14.43 3.11 3.99
C GLY A 38 14.94 4.47 3.46
N ALA A 39 16.10 4.47 2.81
CA ALA A 39 16.59 5.65 2.09
C ALA A 39 15.69 5.97 0.91
N VAL A 40 15.47 7.25 0.60
CA VAL A 40 14.61 7.67 -0.52
C VAL A 40 15.15 7.19 -1.87
N ARG A 41 16.48 7.12 -2.01
CA ARG A 41 17.17 6.73 -3.25
C ARG A 41 18.38 5.84 -2.96
N ALA A 42 18.69 4.93 -3.87
CA ALA A 42 19.91 4.12 -3.86
C ALA A 42 20.66 4.26 -5.21
N PRO A 43 22.02 4.39 -5.25
CA PRO A 43 22.86 4.56 -4.08
C PRO A 43 22.61 5.89 -3.36
N GLN A 44 22.76 5.89 -2.04
CA GLN A 44 22.51 7.08 -1.24
C GLN A 44 23.79 7.95 -1.17
N PRO A 45 23.73 9.22 -1.59
CA PRO A 45 24.90 10.10 -1.58
C PRO A 45 25.25 10.64 -0.18
N LEU A 46 24.35 10.54 0.79
CA LEU A 46 24.50 11.04 2.14
C LEU A 46 24.54 9.92 3.17
N PRO A 47 25.07 10.15 4.40
CA PRO A 47 24.96 9.18 5.48
C PRO A 47 23.51 8.74 5.70
N ARG A 48 23.31 7.45 5.96
CA ARG A 48 21.96 6.88 6.14
C ARG A 48 21.18 7.60 7.24
N GLY A 49 19.97 8.01 6.91
CA GLY A 49 19.08 8.73 7.81
C GLY A 49 19.19 10.25 7.78
N VAL A 50 20.14 10.82 7.02
CA VAL A 50 20.23 12.26 6.79
C VAL A 50 19.52 12.64 5.49
N GLY A 51 18.96 13.87 5.42
CA GLY A 51 18.28 14.38 4.24
C GLY A 51 16.76 14.15 4.24
N HIS A 52 16.16 14.29 3.08
CA HIS A 52 14.72 14.16 2.90
C HIS A 52 14.24 12.73 3.16
N TRP A 53 13.03 12.59 3.68
CA TRP A 53 12.37 11.32 3.89
C TRP A 53 10.86 11.48 3.72
N HIS A 54 10.19 10.40 3.29
CA HIS A 54 8.75 10.39 3.14
C HIS A 54 8.15 9.51 4.23
N TYR A 55 7.35 10.11 5.11
CA TYR A 55 6.69 9.41 6.20
C TYR A 55 5.84 8.23 5.70
N TRP A 56 5.02 8.45 4.70
CA TRP A 56 4.11 7.45 4.18
C TRP A 56 4.82 6.32 3.38
N TRP A 57 5.97 6.60 2.74
CA TRP A 57 6.78 5.52 2.15
C TRP A 57 7.30 4.57 3.25
N GLN A 58 7.66 5.10 4.42
CA GLN A 58 8.07 4.26 5.54
C GLN A 58 6.90 3.48 6.13
N ALA A 59 5.68 4.03 6.13
CA ALA A 59 4.48 3.29 6.53
C ALA A 59 4.24 2.09 5.62
N HIS A 60 4.39 2.24 4.30
CA HIS A 60 4.31 1.12 3.34
C HIS A 60 5.49 0.17 3.43
N TYR A 61 6.67 0.65 3.83
CA TYR A 61 7.80 -0.22 4.14
C TYR A 61 7.53 -1.10 5.37
N VAL A 62 6.93 -0.55 6.43
CA VAL A 62 6.41 -1.37 7.56
C VAL A 62 5.42 -2.40 7.05
N ASP A 63 4.49 -1.99 6.23
CA ASP A 63 3.37 -2.82 5.78
C ASP A 63 3.84 -4.01 4.91
N VAL A 64 4.82 -3.81 4.03
CA VAL A 64 5.37 -4.90 3.21
C VAL A 64 6.32 -5.82 4.00
N LEU A 65 7.01 -5.31 5.02
CA LEU A 65 7.75 -6.14 5.98
C LEU A 65 6.78 -7.05 6.78
N VAL A 66 5.58 -6.55 7.08
CA VAL A 66 4.52 -7.37 7.71
C VAL A 66 4.05 -8.46 6.75
N ASP A 67 3.86 -8.18 5.44
CA ASP A 67 3.53 -9.21 4.44
C ASP A 67 4.56 -10.34 4.45
N THR A 68 5.83 -9.97 4.39
CA THR A 68 6.93 -10.95 4.44
C THR A 68 6.93 -11.73 5.74
N GLY A 69 6.71 -11.08 6.89
CA GLY A 69 6.68 -11.73 8.21
C GLY A 69 5.49 -12.66 8.42
N LEU A 70 4.34 -12.37 7.78
CA LEU A 70 3.17 -13.26 7.75
C LEU A 70 3.46 -14.53 6.93
N ARG A 71 4.14 -14.37 5.82
CA ARG A 71 4.47 -15.44 4.90
C ARG A 71 5.60 -16.34 5.43
N SER A 72 6.62 -15.75 6.02
CA SER A 72 7.83 -16.42 6.45
C SER A 72 8.56 -15.60 7.53
N ARG A 73 9.13 -16.30 8.51
CA ARG A 73 10.03 -15.69 9.50
C ARG A 73 11.50 -15.78 9.10
N ALA A 74 11.79 -16.22 7.87
CA ALA A 74 13.14 -16.25 7.36
C ALA A 74 13.77 -14.83 7.35
N PRO A 75 15.06 -14.70 7.69
CA PRO A 75 15.73 -13.41 7.72
C PRO A 75 15.73 -12.70 6.36
N VAL A 76 15.40 -11.41 6.37
CA VAL A 76 15.54 -10.50 5.23
C VAL A 76 16.75 -9.59 5.50
N ALA A 77 17.74 -9.59 4.63
CA ALA A 77 19.00 -8.88 4.82
C ALA A 77 19.63 -9.13 6.23
N GLY A 78 19.55 -10.39 6.69
CA GLY A 78 20.14 -10.81 7.97
C GLY A 78 19.30 -10.49 9.22
N SER A 79 18.06 -10.03 9.09
CA SER A 79 17.19 -9.67 10.19
C SER A 79 15.77 -10.24 10.02
N ASP A 80 15.10 -10.54 11.13
CA ASP A 80 13.68 -10.91 11.13
C ASP A 80 12.85 -9.73 10.58
N PRO A 81 11.96 -9.94 9.57
CA PRO A 81 11.18 -8.87 8.95
C PRO A 81 10.30 -8.11 9.95
N ILE A 82 9.79 -8.78 10.98
CA ILE A 82 8.96 -8.13 12.01
C ILE A 82 9.80 -7.26 12.94
N VAL A 83 11.01 -7.69 13.25
CA VAL A 83 11.97 -6.85 14.00
C VAL A 83 12.32 -5.60 13.19
N LEU A 84 12.52 -5.73 11.89
CA LEU A 84 12.75 -4.58 11.01
C LEU A 84 11.53 -3.64 10.98
N ALA A 85 10.31 -4.17 10.83
CA ALA A 85 9.08 -3.38 10.87
C ALA A 85 8.95 -2.58 12.18
N GLU A 86 9.19 -3.21 13.33
CA GLU A 86 9.20 -2.53 14.63
C GLU A 86 10.28 -1.43 14.72
N GLN A 87 11.45 -1.68 14.15
CA GLN A 87 12.51 -0.68 14.09
C GLN A 87 12.15 0.50 13.19
N VAL A 88 11.47 0.28 12.06
CA VAL A 88 10.96 1.35 11.20
C VAL A 88 9.93 2.19 11.96
N VAL A 89 8.93 1.58 12.61
CA VAL A 89 7.93 2.28 13.44
C VAL A 89 8.60 3.15 14.51
N ARG A 90 9.59 2.58 15.22
CA ARG A 90 10.38 3.34 16.20
C ARG A 90 11.10 4.52 15.58
N THR A 91 11.69 4.32 14.40
CA THR A 91 12.48 5.35 13.70
C THR A 91 11.60 6.47 13.17
N ILE A 92 10.39 6.14 12.64
CA ILE A 92 9.36 7.13 12.28
C ILE A 92 9.11 8.06 13.47
N ARG A 93 8.85 7.52 14.66
CA ARG A 93 8.61 8.32 15.87
C ARG A 93 9.80 9.22 16.20
N ILE A 94 11.02 8.68 16.22
CA ILE A 94 12.24 9.45 16.53
C ILE A 94 12.40 10.60 15.54
N ARG A 95 12.32 10.30 14.25
CA ARG A 95 12.54 11.26 13.18
C ARG A 95 11.42 12.31 13.09
N ASN A 96 10.23 11.96 13.53
CA ASN A 96 9.05 12.84 13.58
C ASN A 96 8.92 13.59 14.93
N GLY A 97 10.02 13.88 15.60
CA GLY A 97 10.05 14.68 16.83
C GLY A 97 9.41 14.00 18.04
N GLY A 98 9.52 12.68 18.15
CA GLY A 98 8.97 11.89 19.26
C GLY A 98 7.46 11.58 19.13
N ARG A 99 6.83 11.98 18.05
CA ARG A 99 5.40 11.83 17.79
C ARG A 99 5.13 10.91 16.60
N PHE A 100 3.94 10.30 16.56
CA PHE A 100 3.47 9.58 15.37
C PHE A 100 2.60 10.47 14.47
N THR A 101 2.01 11.54 14.99
CA THR A 101 1.18 12.45 14.21
C THR A 101 2.02 13.49 13.48
N ASN A 102 1.62 13.82 12.25
CA ASN A 102 2.19 14.89 11.43
C ASN A 102 1.09 15.84 10.92
N SER A 103 1.37 16.57 9.85
CA SER A 103 0.40 17.51 9.26
C SER A 103 -0.55 16.86 8.25
N TYR A 104 -0.30 15.63 7.81
CA TYR A 104 -1.03 14.94 6.75
C TYR A 104 -1.84 13.77 7.30
N PHE A 105 -3.14 13.77 7.03
CA PHE A 105 -4.04 12.73 7.54
C PHE A 105 -3.90 11.42 6.79
N ASP A 106 -3.60 11.44 5.50
CA ASP A 106 -3.27 10.26 4.70
C ASP A 106 -2.02 9.54 5.23
N ASP A 107 -0.91 10.26 5.48
CA ASP A 107 0.30 9.73 6.11
C ASP A 107 -0.03 8.95 7.39
N MET A 108 -0.85 9.56 8.24
CA MET A 108 -1.28 8.97 9.51
C MET A 108 -2.16 7.74 9.32
N ALA A 109 -3.04 7.74 8.32
CA ALA A 109 -3.90 6.60 8.00
C ALA A 109 -3.08 5.39 7.50
N TRP A 110 -2.09 5.60 6.65
CA TRP A 110 -1.20 4.54 6.17
C TRP A 110 -0.43 3.88 7.33
N LEU A 111 0.15 4.67 8.23
CA LEU A 111 0.86 4.09 9.38
C LEU A 111 -0.10 3.40 10.36
N ALA A 112 -1.33 3.90 10.53
CA ALA A 112 -2.32 3.28 11.38
C ALA A 112 -2.73 1.89 10.88
N LEU A 113 -2.93 1.74 9.57
CA LEU A 113 -3.21 0.45 8.92
C LEU A 113 -2.04 -0.53 9.03
N ALA A 114 -0.82 -0.07 8.77
CA ALA A 114 0.38 -0.90 8.91
C ALA A 114 0.57 -1.38 10.36
N ALA A 115 0.31 -0.51 11.35
CA ALA A 115 0.40 -0.86 12.77
C ALA A 115 -0.68 -1.87 13.22
N LEU A 116 -1.91 -1.78 12.66
CA LEU A 116 -2.94 -2.80 12.92
C LEU A 116 -2.48 -4.19 12.47
N ARG A 117 -1.90 -4.28 11.28
CA ARG A 117 -1.42 -5.55 10.74
C ARG A 117 -0.20 -6.08 11.52
N LEU A 118 0.70 -5.20 11.93
CA LEU A 118 1.85 -5.56 12.75
C LEU A 118 1.43 -6.08 14.13
N ASP A 119 0.39 -5.51 14.74
CA ASP A 119 -0.16 -5.97 16.02
C ASP A 119 -0.89 -7.32 15.92
N ALA A 120 -1.44 -7.66 14.77
CA ALA A 120 -2.12 -8.93 14.53
C ALA A 120 -1.13 -10.12 14.44
N LEU A 121 0.17 -9.85 14.29
CA LEU A 121 1.19 -10.90 14.19
C LEU A 121 1.48 -11.54 15.54
N PRO A 122 1.66 -12.88 15.58
CA PRO A 122 2.09 -13.57 16.80
C PRO A 122 3.47 -13.05 17.23
N GLY A 123 3.58 -12.71 18.49
CA GLY A 123 4.83 -12.25 19.08
C GLY A 123 4.81 -12.40 20.61
N PRO A 124 5.95 -12.30 21.29
CA PRO A 124 5.97 -12.44 22.74
C PRO A 124 5.03 -11.41 23.38
N PRO A 125 4.10 -11.86 24.23
CA PRO A 125 3.16 -10.96 24.88
C PRO A 125 3.92 -9.94 25.73
N ARG A 126 3.60 -8.67 25.55
CA ARG A 126 4.00 -7.58 26.46
C ARG A 126 2.81 -7.22 27.36
N GLY A 127 2.42 -8.16 28.23
CA GLY A 127 1.20 -8.03 29.02
C GLY A 127 -0.07 -8.20 28.16
N ASN A 128 -1.22 -7.75 28.65
CA ASN A 128 -2.53 -7.90 28.00
C ASN A 128 -2.85 -6.82 26.96
N LYS A 129 -1.88 -6.00 26.52
CA LYS A 129 -2.13 -4.90 25.57
C LYS A 129 -1.40 -5.11 24.25
N PRO A 130 -2.04 -4.78 23.10
CA PRO A 130 -1.38 -4.75 21.81
C PRO A 130 -0.14 -3.86 21.85
N ARG A 131 0.92 -4.25 21.14
CA ARG A 131 2.24 -3.57 21.18
C ARG A 131 2.19 -2.11 20.77
N HIS A 132 1.36 -1.78 19.78
CA HIS A 132 1.25 -0.46 19.18
C HIS A 132 -0.08 0.24 19.54
N GLN A 133 -0.75 -0.16 20.63
CA GLN A 133 -2.03 0.42 21.04
C GLN A 133 -1.95 1.96 21.15
N GLY A 134 -0.96 2.50 21.86
CA GLY A 134 -0.82 3.95 22.00
C GLY A 134 -0.56 4.68 20.68
N LEU A 135 0.15 4.04 19.74
CA LEU A 135 0.32 4.55 18.38
C LEU A 135 -1.04 4.62 17.66
N ARG A 136 -1.76 3.50 17.62
CA ARG A 136 -3.07 3.40 16.95
C ARG A 136 -4.11 4.35 17.54
N GLU A 137 -4.16 4.47 18.87
CA GLU A 137 -5.03 5.44 19.56
C GLU A 137 -4.68 6.89 19.21
N SER A 138 -3.39 7.21 19.15
CA SER A 138 -2.93 8.54 18.78
C SER A 138 -3.30 8.90 17.34
N LEU A 139 -3.06 7.98 16.40
CA LEU A 139 -3.41 8.17 14.99
C LEU A 139 -4.92 8.16 14.78
N GLY A 140 -5.67 7.26 15.43
CA GLY A 140 -7.12 7.21 15.38
C GLY A 140 -7.78 8.51 15.87
N ARG A 141 -7.27 9.11 16.97
CA ARG A 141 -7.74 10.43 17.42
C ARG A 141 -7.46 11.53 16.38
N ALA A 142 -6.30 11.49 15.75
CA ALA A 142 -5.98 12.44 14.70
C ALA A 142 -6.92 12.28 13.50
N LEU A 143 -7.14 11.06 13.01
CA LEU A 143 -8.05 10.77 11.90
C LEU A 143 -9.49 11.21 12.20
N ARG A 144 -10.00 10.94 13.41
CA ARG A 144 -11.32 11.46 13.83
C ARG A 144 -11.38 12.99 13.78
N SER A 145 -10.30 13.69 14.14
CA SER A 145 -10.24 15.16 14.06
C SER A 145 -10.14 15.70 12.62
N GLY A 146 -9.74 14.86 11.68
CA GLY A 146 -9.72 15.16 10.25
C GLY A 146 -11.05 14.93 9.56
N HIS A 147 -11.93 14.11 10.12
CA HIS A 147 -13.29 13.89 9.65
C HIS A 147 -14.20 15.01 10.16
N THR A 148 -14.70 15.84 9.27
CA THR A 148 -15.56 16.99 9.59
C THR A 148 -16.71 17.11 8.58
N PRO A 149 -17.83 17.79 8.92
CA PRO A 149 -18.98 17.95 8.02
C PRO A 149 -18.71 18.87 6.82
N ASP A 150 -17.61 19.64 6.83
CA ASP A 150 -17.26 20.50 5.69
C ASP A 150 -17.22 19.68 4.38
N LEU A 151 -17.64 20.27 3.27
CA LEU A 151 -17.71 19.61 1.96
C LEU A 151 -18.52 18.30 1.99
N GLY A 152 -19.55 18.22 2.82
CA GLY A 152 -20.44 17.07 2.94
C GLY A 152 -19.94 15.91 3.78
N GLY A 153 -18.70 15.91 4.29
CA GLY A 153 -18.09 14.81 5.03
C GLY A 153 -16.64 14.58 4.61
N GLY A 154 -16.15 13.33 4.77
CA GLY A 154 -14.78 12.94 4.37
C GLY A 154 -13.67 13.46 5.29
N VAL A 155 -12.44 13.06 5.02
CA VAL A 155 -11.27 13.44 5.81
C VAL A 155 -10.42 14.45 5.04
N TRP A 156 -9.98 15.50 5.74
CA TRP A 156 -9.03 16.47 5.20
C TRP A 156 -7.71 15.78 4.82
N TRP A 157 -7.09 16.21 3.72
CA TRP A 157 -5.75 15.75 3.35
C TRP A 157 -4.70 16.14 4.41
N ASN A 158 -4.77 17.40 4.86
CA ASN A 158 -3.84 17.91 5.85
C ASN A 158 -4.49 18.94 6.79
N ARG A 159 -3.71 19.42 7.76
CA ARG A 159 -4.17 20.38 8.77
C ARG A 159 -4.49 21.78 8.23
N SER A 160 -4.15 22.10 6.98
CA SER A 160 -4.56 23.35 6.32
C SER A 160 -6.06 23.38 5.97
N ARG A 161 -6.72 22.20 5.93
CA ARG A 161 -8.17 22.04 5.76
C ARG A 161 -8.71 22.75 4.52
N ASN A 162 -8.03 22.60 3.40
CA ASN A 162 -8.45 23.15 2.11
C ASN A 162 -8.71 22.09 1.03
N PHE A 163 -8.45 20.80 1.33
CA PHE A 163 -8.59 19.71 0.40
C PHE A 163 -8.99 18.42 1.13
N LYS A 164 -10.13 17.82 0.75
CA LYS A 164 -10.56 16.49 1.16
C LYS A 164 -10.37 15.54 0.01
N ASN A 165 -9.79 14.39 0.26
CA ASN A 165 -9.38 13.51 -0.82
C ASN A 165 -9.56 12.03 -0.52
N THR A 166 -9.59 11.23 -1.57
CA THR A 166 -9.67 9.77 -1.49
C THR A 166 -8.49 9.17 -0.71
N PRO A 167 -7.22 9.61 -0.91
CA PRO A 167 -6.08 9.04 -0.18
C PRO A 167 -6.07 9.26 1.34
N ALA A 168 -6.80 10.25 1.84
CA ALA A 168 -6.99 10.43 3.29
C ALA A 168 -8.26 9.70 3.78
N THR A 169 -9.34 9.80 3.01
CA THR A 169 -10.66 9.29 3.43
C THR A 169 -10.76 7.77 3.35
N ALA A 170 -10.33 7.16 2.25
CA ALA A 170 -10.46 5.72 2.06
C ALA A 170 -9.64 4.89 3.06
N PRO A 171 -8.34 5.16 3.30
CA PRO A 171 -7.60 4.42 4.32
C PRO A 171 -8.08 4.73 5.75
N ALA A 172 -8.62 5.92 6.03
CA ALA A 172 -9.27 6.20 7.31
C ALA A 172 -10.55 5.38 7.49
N ALA A 173 -11.39 5.27 6.46
CA ALA A 173 -12.58 4.42 6.47
C ALA A 173 -12.21 2.96 6.76
N LEU A 174 -11.21 2.43 6.06
CA LEU A 174 -10.71 1.07 6.28
C LEU A 174 -10.16 0.89 7.71
N PHE A 175 -9.42 1.86 8.23
CA PHE A 175 -8.92 1.83 9.60
C PHE A 175 -10.08 1.78 10.61
N PHE A 176 -11.10 2.62 10.46
CA PHE A 176 -12.25 2.65 11.34
C PHE A 176 -13.08 1.36 11.24
N ALA A 177 -13.28 0.80 10.05
CA ALA A 177 -13.94 -0.48 9.87
C ALA A 177 -13.20 -1.60 10.64
N ARG A 178 -11.89 -1.70 10.50
CA ARG A 178 -11.03 -2.69 11.17
C ARG A 178 -10.89 -2.49 12.68
N THR A 179 -11.21 -1.30 13.20
CA THR A 179 -11.17 -1.00 14.64
C THR A 179 -12.53 -0.99 15.30
N GLY A 180 -13.59 -1.38 14.58
CA GLY A 180 -14.94 -1.52 15.12
C GLY A 180 -15.81 -0.25 15.05
N GLU A 181 -15.29 0.85 14.51
CA GLU A 181 -16.06 2.09 14.28
C GLU A 181 -16.80 2.02 12.92
N ARG A 182 -17.67 1.00 12.76
CA ARG A 182 -18.28 0.68 11.47
C ARG A 182 -19.20 1.79 10.94
N GLU A 183 -19.93 2.45 11.80
CA GLU A 183 -20.81 3.59 11.40
C GLU A 183 -19.98 4.71 10.78
N ARG A 184 -18.92 5.15 11.45
CA ARG A 184 -18.00 6.16 10.91
C ARG A 184 -17.32 5.72 9.61
N ALA A 185 -16.95 4.45 9.50
CA ALA A 185 -16.37 3.90 8.26
C ALA A 185 -17.38 3.96 7.12
N GLN A 186 -18.65 3.64 7.38
CA GLN A 186 -19.72 3.73 6.38
C GLN A 186 -19.98 5.19 5.97
N GLU A 187 -20.07 6.14 6.92
CA GLU A 187 -20.19 7.57 6.60
C GLU A 187 -19.09 8.05 5.64
N LEU A 188 -17.84 7.60 5.84
CA LEU A 188 -16.71 7.94 4.96
C LEU A 188 -16.83 7.30 3.58
N VAL A 189 -17.28 6.05 3.50
CA VAL A 189 -17.53 5.37 2.22
C VAL A 189 -18.70 6.01 1.48
N ASP A 190 -19.77 6.36 2.18
CA ASP A 190 -20.93 7.04 1.59
C ASP A 190 -20.54 8.41 1.02
N TRP A 191 -19.69 9.16 1.74
CA TRP A 191 -19.14 10.41 1.23
C TRP A 191 -18.29 10.20 -0.03
N LEU A 192 -17.43 9.17 -0.07
CA LEU A 192 -16.66 8.83 -1.27
C LEU A 192 -17.57 8.54 -2.47
N ASN A 193 -18.66 7.79 -2.23
CA ASN A 193 -19.63 7.45 -3.26
C ASN A 193 -20.43 8.67 -3.75
N ALA A 194 -20.77 9.59 -2.84
CA ALA A 194 -21.56 10.78 -3.18
C ALA A 194 -20.73 11.87 -3.88
N GLU A 195 -19.51 12.12 -3.38
CA GLU A 195 -18.74 13.30 -3.79
C GLU A 195 -17.61 12.99 -4.78
N LEU A 196 -17.03 11.79 -4.73
CA LEU A 196 -15.82 11.47 -5.48
C LEU A 196 -15.97 10.31 -6.48
N LEU A 197 -17.12 9.68 -6.57
CA LEU A 197 -17.36 8.64 -7.57
C LEU A 197 -17.57 9.27 -8.95
N ASP A 198 -16.73 8.90 -9.90
CA ASP A 198 -16.93 9.24 -11.32
C ASP A 198 -18.00 8.33 -11.93
N PRO A 199 -19.19 8.86 -12.27
CA PRO A 199 -20.27 8.04 -12.85
C PRO A 199 -19.93 7.50 -14.26
N GLY A 200 -18.98 8.14 -14.96
CA GLY A 200 -18.57 7.71 -16.29
C GLY A 200 -17.64 6.50 -16.30
N THR A 201 -16.77 6.40 -15.30
CA THR A 201 -15.77 5.32 -15.22
C THR A 201 -16.05 4.34 -14.09
N GLY A 202 -16.73 4.75 -13.04
CA GLY A 202 -16.90 3.98 -11.80
C GLY A 202 -15.65 3.98 -10.91
N LEU A 203 -14.70 4.87 -11.15
CA LEU A 203 -13.51 5.08 -10.30
C LEU A 203 -13.72 6.27 -9.36
N TYR A 204 -12.94 6.34 -8.29
CA TYR A 204 -12.91 7.51 -7.42
C TYR A 204 -11.90 8.53 -7.92
N TYR A 205 -12.33 9.79 -8.02
CA TYR A 205 -11.49 10.96 -8.25
C TYR A 205 -10.52 11.17 -7.09
N ASP A 206 -9.50 12.01 -7.30
CA ASP A 206 -8.52 12.31 -6.26
C ASP A 206 -9.13 13.04 -5.08
N GLY A 207 -9.93 14.10 -5.31
CA GLY A 207 -10.56 14.79 -4.20
C GLY A 207 -11.32 16.06 -4.58
N VAL A 208 -11.77 16.79 -3.57
CA VAL A 208 -12.46 18.06 -3.68
C VAL A 208 -11.74 19.14 -2.88
N ARG A 209 -11.41 20.23 -3.56
CA ARG A 209 -10.72 21.39 -2.99
C ARG A 209 -11.68 22.50 -2.66
N GLN A 210 -11.56 23.09 -1.47
CA GLN A 210 -12.26 24.31 -1.13
C GLN A 210 -11.54 25.52 -1.75
N SER A 211 -12.24 26.34 -2.48
CA SER A 211 -11.74 27.59 -3.06
C SER A 211 -12.66 28.77 -2.76
N ALA A 212 -12.19 29.99 -3.03
CA ALA A 212 -13.02 31.18 -2.90
C ALA A 212 -14.27 31.18 -3.83
N ALA A 213 -14.19 30.44 -4.93
CA ALA A 213 -15.28 30.27 -5.91
C ALA A 213 -16.21 29.07 -5.60
N GLY A 214 -15.98 28.35 -4.48
CA GLY A 214 -16.70 27.15 -4.12
C GLY A 214 -15.84 25.89 -4.19
N ALA A 215 -16.49 24.72 -4.13
CA ALA A 215 -15.83 23.43 -4.21
C ALA A 215 -15.35 23.12 -5.65
N VAL A 216 -14.11 22.68 -5.80
CA VAL A 216 -13.50 22.28 -7.08
C VAL A 216 -13.07 20.82 -7.02
N LEU A 217 -13.58 20.02 -7.95
CA LEU A 217 -13.29 18.59 -8.03
C LEU A 217 -11.97 18.35 -8.79
N GLU A 218 -11.04 17.65 -8.15
CA GLU A 218 -9.78 17.17 -8.74
C GLU A 218 -10.03 15.80 -9.39
N ARG A 219 -10.22 15.79 -10.70
CA ARG A 219 -10.73 14.64 -11.47
C ARG A 219 -9.66 13.60 -11.85
N ALA A 220 -8.49 13.65 -11.24
CA ALA A 220 -7.47 12.63 -11.49
C ALA A 220 -7.90 11.27 -10.92
N HIS A 221 -7.66 10.20 -11.69
CA HIS A 221 -7.83 8.83 -11.24
C HIS A 221 -6.47 8.20 -10.97
N PHE A 222 -6.14 7.99 -9.71
CA PHE A 222 -4.93 7.29 -9.31
C PHE A 222 -5.25 5.87 -8.81
N THR A 223 -4.32 4.94 -9.04
CA THR A 223 -4.49 3.54 -8.60
C THR A 223 -4.58 3.42 -7.09
N TYR A 224 -3.79 4.18 -6.32
CA TYR A 224 -3.81 4.14 -4.87
C TYR A 224 -5.11 4.67 -4.23
N ASN A 225 -5.91 5.46 -4.94
CA ASN A 225 -7.23 5.90 -4.49
C ASN A 225 -8.20 4.71 -4.41
N GLN A 226 -8.11 3.80 -5.39
CA GLN A 226 -9.05 2.69 -5.53
C GLN A 226 -8.78 1.57 -4.52
N GLY A 227 -7.51 1.34 -4.18
CA GLY A 227 -7.12 0.23 -3.30
C GLY A 227 -7.78 0.28 -1.92
N PRO A 228 -7.53 1.28 -1.07
CA PRO A 228 -8.14 1.38 0.26
C PRO A 228 -9.66 1.51 0.24
N ALA A 229 -10.23 2.15 -0.81
CA ALA A 229 -11.67 2.20 -0.99
C ALA A 229 -12.23 0.78 -1.18
N LEU A 230 -11.59 -0.04 -2.05
CA LEU A 230 -11.92 -1.45 -2.19
C LEU A 230 -11.80 -2.20 -0.85
N GLY A 231 -10.69 -1.99 -0.12
CA GLY A 231 -10.48 -2.59 1.19
C GLY A 231 -11.57 -2.22 2.20
N ALA A 232 -12.01 -0.95 2.24
CA ALA A 232 -13.07 -0.49 3.14
C ALA A 232 -14.43 -1.10 2.78
N LEU A 233 -14.76 -1.19 1.49
CA LEU A 233 -15.98 -1.83 1.00
C LEU A 233 -16.04 -3.32 1.39
N LEU A 234 -14.95 -4.05 1.22
CA LEU A 234 -14.85 -5.47 1.60
C LEU A 234 -14.97 -5.66 3.12
N GLU A 235 -14.29 -4.84 3.90
CA GLU A 235 -14.30 -4.92 5.37
C GLU A 235 -15.68 -4.59 5.95
N LEU A 236 -16.37 -3.61 5.40
CA LEU A 236 -17.74 -3.26 5.77
C LEU A 236 -18.73 -4.35 5.35
N GLY A 237 -18.55 -4.94 4.19
CA GLY A 237 -19.44 -5.97 3.68
C GLY A 237 -20.88 -5.46 3.47
N GLY A 238 -21.83 -6.38 3.40
CA GLY A 238 -23.20 -6.09 3.04
C GLY A 238 -23.38 -5.94 1.53
N GLU A 239 -24.59 -6.14 1.04
CA GLU A 239 -24.88 -6.24 -0.39
C GLU A 239 -24.43 -5.01 -1.18
N ALA A 240 -24.78 -3.80 -0.73
CA ALA A 240 -24.45 -2.56 -1.43
C ALA A 240 -22.94 -2.32 -1.53
N ASN A 241 -22.19 -2.54 -0.44
CA ASN A 241 -20.73 -2.39 -0.42
C ASN A 241 -20.05 -3.44 -1.30
N LEU A 242 -20.50 -4.70 -1.27
CA LEU A 242 -19.93 -5.78 -2.07
C LEU A 242 -20.23 -5.57 -3.57
N GLN A 243 -21.43 -5.10 -3.91
CA GLN A 243 -21.75 -4.70 -5.27
C GLN A 243 -20.83 -3.58 -5.74
N ARG A 244 -20.64 -2.54 -4.93
CA ARG A 244 -19.73 -1.42 -5.24
C ARG A 244 -18.27 -1.90 -5.38
N ALA A 245 -17.81 -2.83 -4.56
CA ALA A 245 -16.49 -3.45 -4.66
C ALA A 245 -16.31 -4.17 -6.01
N ALA A 246 -17.29 -4.98 -6.42
CA ALA A 246 -17.27 -5.67 -7.71
C ALA A 246 -17.25 -4.67 -8.89
N GLU A 247 -18.04 -3.60 -8.82
CA GLU A 247 -18.03 -2.52 -9.82
C GLU A 247 -16.67 -1.82 -9.90
N LEU A 248 -16.04 -1.53 -8.75
CA LEU A 248 -14.72 -0.90 -8.67
C LEU A 248 -13.62 -1.78 -9.28
N ILE A 249 -13.67 -3.11 -9.06
CA ILE A 249 -12.75 -4.06 -9.70
C ILE A 249 -12.92 -4.03 -11.22
N ARG A 250 -14.17 -4.08 -11.72
CA ARG A 250 -14.46 -3.96 -13.16
C ARG A 250 -14.02 -2.63 -13.74
N ALA A 251 -14.25 -1.52 -13.05
CA ALA A 251 -13.79 -0.19 -13.44
C ALA A 251 -12.26 -0.12 -13.51
N THR A 252 -11.58 -0.68 -12.51
CA THR A 252 -10.11 -0.79 -12.47
C THR A 252 -9.57 -1.54 -13.68
N SER A 253 -10.16 -2.70 -14.02
CA SER A 253 -9.73 -3.52 -15.16
C SER A 253 -9.98 -2.87 -16.53
N ARG A 254 -10.87 -1.90 -16.62
CA ARG A 254 -11.18 -1.18 -17.85
C ARG A 254 -10.39 0.13 -18.00
N HIS A 255 -10.23 0.88 -16.92
CA HIS A 255 -9.79 2.27 -16.99
C HIS A 255 -8.41 2.53 -16.36
N LEU A 256 -7.86 1.59 -15.57
CA LEU A 256 -6.55 1.72 -14.95
C LEU A 256 -5.52 0.73 -15.54
N VAL A 257 -5.77 0.25 -16.73
CA VAL A 257 -4.84 -0.58 -17.49
C VAL A 257 -4.16 0.23 -18.60
N ALA A 258 -2.95 -0.18 -18.92
CA ALA A 258 -2.19 0.31 -20.07
C ALA A 258 -2.20 -0.76 -21.17
N ASP A 259 -1.98 -0.34 -22.41
CA ASP A 259 -1.82 -1.27 -23.52
C ASP A 259 -0.55 -2.11 -23.29
N GLY A 260 -0.74 -3.34 -22.87
CA GLY A 260 0.34 -4.28 -22.54
C GLY A 260 0.57 -5.40 -23.57
N GLY A 261 -0.26 -5.50 -24.59
CA GLY A 261 -0.12 -6.43 -25.72
C GLY A 261 -0.63 -7.86 -25.47
N THR A 262 -0.64 -8.37 -24.24
CA THR A 262 -1.02 -9.77 -23.94
C THR A 262 -2.04 -9.96 -22.82
N GLY A 263 -2.51 -8.86 -22.20
CA GLY A 263 -3.47 -8.93 -21.10
C GLY A 263 -3.66 -7.59 -20.42
N PRO A 264 -4.57 -7.49 -19.42
CA PRO A 264 -4.88 -6.24 -18.73
C PRO A 264 -3.74 -5.87 -17.77
N LEU A 265 -2.79 -5.08 -18.25
CA LEU A 265 -1.64 -4.63 -17.48
C LEU A 265 -1.99 -3.36 -16.69
N LEU A 266 -2.01 -3.42 -15.37
CA LEU A 266 -2.20 -2.22 -14.53
C LEU A 266 -1.15 -1.16 -14.85
N ARG A 267 -1.61 0.09 -15.05
CA ARG A 267 -0.71 1.22 -15.24
C ARG A 267 0.00 1.57 -13.94
N THR A 268 1.23 2.02 -14.03
CA THR A 268 1.99 2.64 -12.95
C THR A 268 2.04 4.15 -13.14
N HIS A 269 2.51 4.88 -12.15
CA HIS A 269 2.52 6.34 -12.15
C HIS A 269 3.95 6.91 -12.10
N GLY A 270 4.93 6.17 -12.63
CA GLY A 270 6.32 6.61 -12.75
C GLY A 270 7.09 6.54 -11.44
N SER A 271 7.74 7.64 -11.08
CA SER A 271 8.62 7.78 -9.91
C SER A 271 8.03 8.73 -8.85
N GLY A 272 8.80 9.07 -7.83
CA GLY A 272 8.34 9.89 -6.71
C GLY A 272 7.22 9.19 -5.95
N ASP A 273 6.20 9.93 -5.55
CA ASP A 273 5.03 9.41 -4.86
C ASP A 273 4.26 8.42 -5.73
N GLY A 274 4.15 8.69 -7.03
CA GLY A 274 3.51 7.81 -8.01
C GLY A 274 4.12 6.41 -8.06
N GLY A 275 5.40 6.28 -7.70
CA GLY A 275 6.12 5.01 -7.65
C GLY A 275 5.56 3.97 -6.68
N LEU A 276 4.66 4.34 -5.75
CA LEU A 276 4.01 3.42 -4.81
C LEU A 276 2.55 3.08 -5.17
N PHE A 277 1.92 3.90 -5.97
CA PHE A 277 0.45 3.91 -6.12
C PHE A 277 -0.13 2.56 -6.52
N THR A 278 0.47 1.89 -7.48
CA THR A 278 -0.09 0.64 -8.00
C THR A 278 0.20 -0.56 -7.08
N GLY A 279 1.29 -0.53 -6.33
CA GLY A 279 1.55 -1.53 -5.28
C GLY A 279 0.48 -1.51 -4.18
N ILE A 280 0.01 -0.31 -3.81
CA ILE A 280 -1.08 -0.15 -2.84
C ILE A 280 -2.37 -0.78 -3.40
N LEU A 281 -2.73 -0.51 -4.66
CA LEU A 281 -3.91 -1.13 -5.28
C LEU A 281 -3.80 -2.67 -5.28
N CYS A 282 -2.64 -3.21 -5.67
CA CYS A 282 -2.44 -4.66 -5.77
C CYS A 282 -2.63 -5.38 -4.43
N ARG A 283 -2.27 -4.78 -3.30
CA ARG A 283 -2.56 -5.32 -1.98
C ARG A 283 -4.04 -5.61 -1.79
N TYR A 284 -4.90 -4.64 -2.10
CA TYR A 284 -6.35 -4.78 -1.90
C TYR A 284 -7.03 -5.60 -3.00
N LEU A 285 -6.47 -5.63 -4.21
CA LEU A 285 -6.90 -6.60 -5.24
C LEU A 285 -6.61 -8.04 -4.81
N ALA A 286 -5.48 -8.31 -4.15
CA ALA A 286 -5.19 -9.63 -3.59
C ALA A 286 -6.12 -9.96 -2.39
N GLU A 287 -6.52 -8.99 -1.57
CA GLU A 287 -7.58 -9.17 -0.57
C GLU A 287 -8.92 -9.50 -1.23
N ALA A 288 -9.27 -8.81 -2.33
CA ALA A 288 -10.50 -9.07 -3.09
C ALA A 288 -10.49 -10.45 -3.76
N ALA A 289 -9.37 -10.90 -4.31
CA ALA A 289 -9.25 -12.24 -4.89
C ALA A 289 -9.48 -13.35 -3.84
N ALA A 290 -9.11 -13.07 -2.57
CA ALA A 290 -9.32 -13.97 -1.43
C ALA A 290 -10.73 -13.87 -0.81
N ALA A 291 -11.52 -12.84 -1.12
CA ALA A 291 -12.78 -12.58 -0.45
C ALA A 291 -13.93 -13.51 -0.93
N PRO A 292 -14.37 -14.49 -0.13
CA PRO A 292 -15.43 -15.43 -0.56
C PRO A 292 -16.80 -14.75 -0.71
N THR A 293 -16.95 -13.54 -0.18
CA THR A 293 -18.15 -12.72 -0.30
C THR A 293 -18.34 -12.06 -1.67
N LEU A 294 -17.28 -12.01 -2.49
CA LEU A 294 -17.35 -11.54 -3.86
C LEU A 294 -17.67 -12.68 -4.83
N ASP A 295 -18.30 -12.32 -5.95
CA ASP A 295 -18.52 -13.26 -7.06
C ASP A 295 -17.19 -13.76 -7.66
N SER A 296 -17.23 -14.95 -8.28
CA SER A 296 -16.03 -15.61 -8.82
C SER A 296 -15.32 -14.80 -9.92
N ASP A 297 -16.07 -14.02 -10.71
CA ASP A 297 -15.53 -13.25 -11.81
C ASP A 297 -14.78 -12.03 -11.30
N SER A 298 -15.31 -11.35 -10.29
CA SER A 298 -14.63 -10.25 -9.60
C SER A 298 -13.34 -10.72 -8.93
N ARG A 299 -13.37 -11.86 -8.22
CA ARG A 299 -12.18 -12.45 -7.59
C ARG A 299 -11.12 -12.82 -8.61
N ARG A 300 -11.50 -13.49 -9.70
CA ARG A 300 -10.58 -13.85 -10.80
C ARG A 300 -10.00 -12.61 -11.47
N THR A 301 -10.82 -11.61 -11.77
CA THR A 301 -10.34 -10.34 -12.37
C THR A 301 -9.31 -9.67 -11.49
N ALA A 302 -9.56 -9.58 -10.19
CA ALA A 302 -8.63 -9.01 -9.23
C ALA A 302 -7.30 -9.79 -9.19
N GLY A 303 -7.35 -11.12 -9.16
CA GLY A 303 -6.17 -11.98 -9.19
C GLY A 303 -5.33 -11.81 -10.46
N VAL A 304 -5.98 -11.83 -11.64
CA VAL A 304 -5.30 -11.66 -12.94
C VAL A 304 -4.57 -10.31 -13.02
N LEU A 305 -5.21 -9.22 -12.59
CA LEU A 305 -4.57 -7.89 -12.59
C LEU A 305 -3.27 -7.86 -11.77
N VAL A 306 -3.25 -8.53 -10.63
CA VAL A 306 -2.08 -8.62 -9.75
C VAL A 306 -0.98 -9.49 -10.36
N THR A 307 -1.33 -10.69 -10.85
CA THR A 307 -0.36 -11.66 -11.36
C THR A 307 0.28 -11.20 -12.66
N GLU A 308 -0.48 -10.57 -13.58
CA GLU A 308 0.06 -9.99 -14.81
C GLU A 308 1.08 -8.86 -14.52
N LEU A 309 0.77 -7.95 -13.61
CA LEU A 309 1.73 -6.90 -13.23
C LEU A 309 2.98 -7.48 -12.58
N ALA A 310 2.82 -8.46 -11.68
CA ALA A 310 3.95 -9.13 -11.04
C ALA A 310 4.88 -9.80 -12.06
N ASP A 311 4.32 -10.47 -13.04
CA ASP A 311 5.06 -11.12 -14.13
C ASP A 311 5.83 -10.11 -14.98
N ARG A 312 5.24 -8.97 -15.31
CA ARG A 312 5.90 -7.90 -16.07
C ARG A 312 7.04 -7.27 -15.29
N LEU A 313 6.80 -6.90 -14.03
CA LEU A 313 7.87 -6.36 -13.17
C LEU A 313 9.01 -7.35 -12.99
N TRP A 314 8.70 -8.64 -12.82
CA TRP A 314 9.72 -9.67 -12.71
C TRP A 314 10.53 -9.87 -13.99
N LYS A 315 9.88 -9.90 -15.14
CA LYS A 315 10.54 -10.03 -16.45
C LYS A 315 11.42 -8.82 -16.79
N GLY A 316 10.93 -7.61 -16.48
CA GLY A 316 11.66 -6.37 -16.74
C GLY A 316 12.77 -6.01 -15.75
N ARG A 317 12.97 -6.81 -14.68
CA ARG A 317 14.01 -6.52 -13.70
C ARG A 317 15.43 -6.65 -14.26
N ALA A 318 16.32 -5.82 -13.75
CA ALA A 318 17.77 -6.00 -13.88
C ALA A 318 18.35 -6.61 -12.60
N VAL A 319 19.57 -7.15 -12.69
CA VAL A 319 20.35 -7.59 -11.53
C VAL A 319 21.63 -6.76 -11.45
N ARG A 320 21.80 -6.02 -10.35
CA ARG A 320 22.95 -5.14 -10.11
C ARG A 320 23.55 -5.47 -8.75
N ASN A 321 24.83 -5.78 -8.69
CA ASN A 321 25.51 -6.18 -7.44
C ASN A 321 24.75 -7.29 -6.68
N ASN A 322 24.25 -8.29 -7.38
CA ASN A 322 23.43 -9.39 -6.87
C ASN A 322 22.06 -8.97 -6.28
N LEU A 323 21.60 -7.75 -6.51
CA LEU A 323 20.29 -7.25 -6.08
C LEU A 323 19.40 -7.02 -7.31
N ALA A 324 18.13 -7.38 -7.20
CA ALA A 324 17.13 -7.09 -8.21
C ALA A 324 16.77 -5.60 -8.17
N VAL A 325 16.66 -4.99 -9.35
CA VAL A 325 16.12 -3.64 -9.57
C VAL A 325 14.93 -3.78 -10.50
N PHE A 326 13.78 -3.30 -10.09
CA PHE A 326 12.53 -3.43 -10.82
C PHE A 326 12.21 -2.14 -11.59
N PRO A 327 11.64 -2.24 -12.80
CA PRO A 327 11.26 -1.05 -13.57
C PRO A 327 10.13 -0.27 -12.90
N SER A 328 10.12 1.05 -13.07
CA SER A 328 9.00 1.91 -12.64
C SER A 328 7.81 1.82 -13.61
N ASP A 329 8.05 1.50 -14.88
CA ASP A 329 7.04 1.21 -15.90
C ASP A 329 7.13 -0.28 -16.28
N PRO A 330 6.06 -1.08 -16.08
CA PRO A 330 6.08 -2.51 -16.38
C PRO A 330 6.14 -2.83 -17.89
N ARG A 331 6.06 -1.83 -18.77
CA ARG A 331 6.25 -1.95 -20.24
C ARG A 331 7.71 -1.85 -20.66
N SER A 332 8.58 -1.38 -19.75
CA SER A 332 10.02 -1.20 -19.98
C SER A 332 10.82 -2.16 -19.10
N THR A 333 12.12 -2.28 -19.39
CA THR A 333 13.08 -2.94 -18.52
C THR A 333 13.66 -1.95 -17.48
N ALA A 334 14.20 -2.49 -16.38
CA ALA A 334 14.88 -1.66 -15.39
C ALA A 334 16.15 -0.99 -15.95
N ASP A 335 16.80 -1.60 -16.94
CA ASP A 335 17.99 -1.00 -17.57
C ASP A 335 17.62 0.18 -18.47
N GLU A 336 16.46 0.16 -19.10
CA GLU A 336 15.91 1.31 -19.86
C GLU A 336 15.48 2.45 -18.92
N GLY A 337 14.77 2.12 -17.84
CA GLY A 337 14.25 3.11 -16.90
C GLY A 337 15.31 3.72 -15.97
N TYR A 338 16.37 2.98 -15.70
CA TYR A 338 17.47 3.38 -14.82
C TYR A 338 18.82 3.09 -15.48
N PRO A 339 19.29 3.93 -16.44
CA PRO A 339 20.61 3.80 -17.03
C PRO A 339 21.72 3.75 -15.97
N PRO A 340 22.91 3.19 -16.28
CA PRO A 340 24.04 3.14 -15.36
C PRO A 340 24.35 4.52 -14.77
N GLY A 341 24.53 4.60 -13.44
CA GLY A 341 24.79 5.84 -12.72
C GLY A 341 23.54 6.62 -12.27
N THR A 342 22.34 6.24 -12.70
CA THR A 342 21.12 6.85 -12.18
C THR A 342 20.70 6.23 -10.85
N GLY A 343 20.20 7.09 -9.93
CA GLY A 343 19.65 6.60 -8.67
C GLY A 343 18.25 5.99 -8.86
N VAL A 344 18.00 4.91 -8.14
CA VAL A 344 16.70 4.21 -8.08
C VAL A 344 15.96 4.69 -6.84
N GLU A 345 14.66 4.94 -6.94
CA GLU A 345 13.85 5.40 -5.82
C GLU A 345 13.21 4.25 -5.04
N LEU A 346 13.14 4.42 -3.72
CA LEU A 346 12.53 3.44 -2.81
C LEU A 346 11.07 3.15 -3.18
N SER A 347 10.30 4.19 -3.56
CA SER A 347 8.88 4.04 -3.89
C SER A 347 8.63 3.00 -4.97
N THR A 348 9.37 3.06 -6.07
CA THR A 348 9.22 2.13 -7.19
C THR A 348 9.61 0.70 -6.83
N GLN A 349 10.61 0.53 -5.96
CA GLN A 349 11.07 -0.77 -5.50
C GLN A 349 10.16 -1.38 -4.42
N LEU A 350 9.60 -0.54 -3.53
CA LEU A 350 8.54 -0.96 -2.60
C LEU A 350 7.29 -1.39 -3.36
N GLN A 351 6.89 -0.66 -4.41
CA GLN A 351 5.78 -1.05 -5.27
C GLN A 351 5.97 -2.46 -5.82
N ALA A 352 7.14 -2.74 -6.41
CA ALA A 352 7.42 -4.06 -6.98
C ALA A 352 7.37 -5.16 -5.89
N TRP A 353 7.94 -4.91 -4.73
CA TRP A 353 7.89 -5.86 -3.62
C TRP A 353 6.45 -6.10 -3.15
N MET A 354 5.64 -5.04 -2.95
CA MET A 354 4.22 -5.17 -2.61
C MET A 354 3.44 -5.97 -3.64
N VAL A 355 3.68 -5.75 -4.93
CA VAL A 355 3.04 -6.49 -6.03
C VAL A 355 3.42 -7.96 -5.99
N LEU A 356 4.69 -8.29 -5.75
CA LEU A 356 5.15 -9.68 -5.69
C LEU A 356 4.63 -10.43 -4.45
N GLU A 357 4.50 -9.77 -3.30
CA GLU A 357 3.82 -10.34 -2.13
C GLU A 357 2.31 -10.57 -2.39
N ALA A 358 1.66 -9.60 -3.02
CA ALA A 358 0.25 -9.72 -3.42
C ALA A 358 0.02 -10.88 -4.41
N ALA A 359 0.91 -11.02 -5.41
CA ALA A 359 0.84 -12.10 -6.39
C ALA A 359 1.07 -13.47 -5.75
N LEU A 360 1.99 -13.57 -4.79
CA LEU A 360 2.20 -14.82 -4.05
C LEU A 360 0.94 -15.23 -3.28
N ARG A 361 0.25 -14.27 -2.66
CA ARG A 361 -1.02 -14.55 -1.98
C ARG A 361 -2.05 -15.11 -2.96
N VAL A 362 -2.24 -14.49 -4.13
CA VAL A 362 -3.16 -14.98 -5.17
C VAL A 362 -2.78 -16.38 -5.64
N VAL A 363 -1.51 -16.64 -5.93
CA VAL A 363 -1.02 -17.95 -6.39
C VAL A 363 -1.25 -19.04 -5.33
N ARG A 364 -1.09 -18.72 -4.04
CA ARG A 364 -1.39 -19.68 -2.95
C ARG A 364 -2.87 -20.03 -2.87
N LEU A 365 -3.76 -19.05 -3.03
CA LEU A 365 -5.21 -19.29 -3.08
C LEU A 365 -5.62 -20.19 -4.24
N GLU A 366 -5.02 -20.01 -5.42
CA GLU A 366 -5.27 -20.85 -6.58
C GLU A 366 -4.74 -22.29 -6.39
N ALA A 367 -3.64 -22.45 -5.64
CA ALA A 367 -3.04 -23.75 -5.36
C ALA A 367 -3.78 -24.54 -4.27
N ASP A 368 -4.36 -23.87 -3.30
CA ASP A 368 -5.14 -24.44 -2.19
C ASP A 368 -6.33 -23.53 -1.85
N PRO A 369 -7.48 -23.71 -2.52
CA PRO A 369 -8.67 -22.90 -2.28
C PRO A 369 -9.30 -23.05 -0.89
N GLN A 370 -8.80 -23.98 -0.06
CA GLN A 370 -9.31 -24.25 1.29
C GLN A 370 -8.37 -23.75 2.42
N ALA A 371 -7.24 -23.13 2.05
CA ALA A 371 -6.19 -22.75 3.02
C ALA A 371 -6.36 -21.37 3.70
N ASP A 372 -7.46 -20.62 3.45
CA ASP A 372 -7.76 -19.31 4.08
C ASP A 372 -8.88 -19.39 5.11
#